data_096f90a48ab4df2ae69c38caaa48f3e1
#
_entry.id   096f90a48ab4df2ae69c38caaa48f3e1
#
_cell.length_a   1.000
_cell.length_b   1.000
_cell.length_c   1.000
_cell.angle_alpha   90.00
_cell.angle_beta   90.00
_cell.angle_gamma   90.00
#
_symmetry.space_group_name_H-M   'P 1'
#
loop_
_entity.id
_entity.type
_entity.pdbx_description
1 polymer ?
#
loop_
_entity_poly.entity_id
_entity_poly.type
_entity_poly.pdbx_seq_one_letter_code
_entity_poly.pdbx_strand_id
1 'polypeptide(L)'
;MSETRICANCGAEHAIEDMFEVEGDWLCEDCADRLTVICDHCNERIYEENAVEDDTHILCNHCFDEYYVRCDDCGRIIHRDRAYWDGDDNAYCVSCWDEHCNIIHEYSYTPDLVFHGKGLRHFGVELEIDDGGTVNSNAQKLLDIANKDAENLYIKTDGSLDEGLELVTHPMTLEYHLNEMPWAEVLR
;
A
#
# COMPACT_ATOMS: atom_id res chain seq x y z
N MET A 1 -30.67 30.88 -34.51
CA MET A 1 -31.24 31.10 -33.15
C MET A 1 -30.45 30.15 -32.27
N SER A 2 -29.69 30.68 -31.32
CA SER A 2 -28.96 29.84 -30.36
C SER A 2 -29.99 29.09 -29.52
N GLU A 3 -29.79 27.82 -29.34
CA GLU A 3 -30.61 26.99 -28.48
C GLU A 3 -30.35 27.39 -27.02
N THR A 4 -31.40 27.59 -26.22
CA THR A 4 -31.29 28.02 -24.83
C THR A 4 -31.78 26.93 -23.89
N ARG A 5 -31.25 26.88 -22.66
CA ARG A 5 -31.67 26.00 -21.57
C ARG A 5 -31.80 26.76 -20.27
N ILE A 6 -32.54 26.18 -19.33
CA ILE A 6 -32.72 26.72 -17.99
C ILE A 6 -31.66 26.07 -17.08
N CYS A 7 -30.91 26.88 -16.33
CA CYS A 7 -29.98 26.40 -15.34
C CYS A 7 -30.71 25.68 -14.19
N ALA A 8 -30.33 24.46 -13.92
CA ALA A 8 -30.97 23.62 -12.89
C ALA A 8 -30.86 24.20 -11.47
N ASN A 9 -29.82 25.01 -11.19
CA ASN A 9 -29.64 25.60 -9.87
C ASN A 9 -30.31 26.99 -9.72
N CYS A 10 -30.04 27.96 -10.64
CA CYS A 10 -30.54 29.32 -10.46
C CYS A 10 -31.85 29.59 -11.20
N GLY A 11 -32.29 28.73 -12.10
CA GLY A 11 -33.52 28.87 -12.89
C GLY A 11 -33.44 29.89 -14.01
N ALA A 12 -32.30 30.51 -14.27
CA ALA A 12 -32.11 31.47 -15.36
C ALA A 12 -31.89 30.74 -16.69
N GLU A 13 -32.34 31.38 -17.79
CA GLU A 13 -32.17 30.87 -19.14
C GLU A 13 -30.85 31.37 -19.74
N HIS A 14 -30.06 30.45 -20.28
CA HIS A 14 -28.75 30.71 -20.89
C HIS A 14 -28.63 30.01 -22.25
N ALA A 15 -27.74 30.51 -23.12
CA ALA A 15 -27.38 29.81 -24.33
C ALA A 15 -26.66 28.50 -23.99
N ILE A 16 -27.00 27.41 -24.70
CA ILE A 16 -26.48 26.09 -24.41
C ILE A 16 -24.95 26.02 -24.53
N GLU A 17 -24.37 26.88 -25.38
CA GLU A 17 -22.93 27.03 -25.60
C GLU A 17 -22.18 27.61 -24.39
N ASP A 18 -22.92 28.26 -23.45
CA ASP A 18 -22.41 28.85 -22.21
C ASP A 18 -22.77 28.01 -20.98
N MET A 19 -23.19 26.76 -21.18
CA MET A 19 -23.63 25.88 -20.10
C MET A 19 -22.80 24.61 -20.02
N PHE A 20 -22.81 24.02 -18.85
CA PHE A 20 -22.12 22.76 -18.54
C PHE A 20 -23.16 21.69 -18.20
N GLU A 21 -23.02 20.53 -18.81
CA GLU A 21 -23.76 19.33 -18.41
C GLU A 21 -23.01 18.63 -17.30
N VAL A 22 -23.64 18.48 -16.14
CA VAL A 22 -23.05 17.85 -14.95
C VAL A 22 -24.03 16.82 -14.42
N GLU A 23 -23.67 15.56 -14.48
CA GLU A 23 -24.49 14.41 -14.00
C GLU A 23 -25.94 14.42 -14.53
N GLY A 24 -26.16 14.96 -15.74
CA GLY A 24 -27.45 15.07 -16.38
C GLY A 24 -28.18 16.42 -16.20
N ASP A 25 -27.69 17.29 -15.35
CA ASP A 25 -28.16 18.64 -15.13
C ASP A 25 -27.39 19.66 -15.99
N TRP A 26 -28.09 20.74 -16.40
CA TRP A 26 -27.48 21.85 -17.12
C TRP A 26 -27.26 23.04 -16.19
N LEU A 27 -26.03 23.45 -16.00
CA LEU A 27 -25.65 24.57 -15.14
C LEU A 27 -25.05 25.71 -15.95
N CYS A 28 -25.38 26.95 -15.60
CA CYS A 28 -24.64 28.11 -16.10
C CYS A 28 -23.25 28.17 -15.48
N GLU A 29 -22.33 28.92 -16.07
CA GLU A 29 -20.93 29.04 -15.66
C GLU A 29 -20.79 29.36 -14.15
N ASP A 30 -21.49 30.41 -13.67
CA ASP A 30 -21.46 30.81 -12.25
C ASP A 30 -21.92 29.71 -11.30
N CYS A 31 -22.92 28.90 -11.70
CA CYS A 31 -23.41 27.79 -10.86
C CYS A 31 -22.48 26.58 -10.93
N ALA A 32 -21.95 26.28 -12.11
CA ALA A 32 -21.00 25.21 -12.30
C ALA A 32 -19.72 25.45 -11.48
N ASP A 33 -19.16 26.66 -11.54
CA ASP A 33 -17.94 27.00 -10.80
C ASP A 33 -18.10 26.97 -9.27
N ARG A 34 -19.33 27.18 -8.81
CA ARG A 34 -19.62 27.19 -7.37
C ARG A 34 -19.98 25.83 -6.79
N LEU A 35 -20.60 24.97 -7.59
CA LEU A 35 -21.21 23.72 -7.10
C LEU A 35 -20.47 22.47 -7.53
N THR A 36 -19.47 22.63 -8.40
CA THR A 36 -18.83 21.47 -9.02
C THR A 36 -17.31 21.54 -8.95
N VAL A 37 -16.70 20.38 -9.00
CA VAL A 37 -15.25 20.18 -9.06
C VAL A 37 -14.89 19.30 -10.28
N ILE A 38 -13.63 19.23 -10.62
CA ILE A 38 -13.12 18.40 -11.72
C ILE A 38 -12.48 17.14 -11.13
N CYS A 39 -12.89 15.99 -11.63
CA CYS A 39 -12.26 14.73 -11.29
C CYS A 39 -10.81 14.68 -11.82
N ASP A 40 -9.83 14.45 -10.94
CA ASP A 40 -8.40 14.39 -11.29
C ASP A 40 -8.06 13.23 -12.23
N HIS A 41 -8.89 12.20 -12.30
CA HIS A 41 -8.64 11.02 -13.14
C HIS A 41 -9.23 11.15 -14.54
N CYS A 42 -10.53 11.41 -14.66
CA CYS A 42 -11.22 11.45 -15.96
C CYS A 42 -11.41 12.87 -16.51
N ASN A 43 -11.12 13.91 -15.73
CA ASN A 43 -11.36 15.32 -16.04
C ASN A 43 -12.83 15.69 -16.26
N GLU A 44 -13.78 14.85 -15.86
CA GLU A 44 -15.20 15.17 -15.87
C GLU A 44 -15.56 16.10 -14.72
N ARG A 45 -16.52 17.00 -14.99
CA ARG A 45 -17.09 17.88 -13.99
C ARG A 45 -18.17 17.14 -13.21
N ILE A 46 -18.08 17.16 -11.88
CA ILE A 46 -19.01 16.49 -10.95
C ILE A 46 -19.46 17.47 -9.88
N TYR A 47 -20.59 17.22 -9.23
CA TYR A 47 -20.96 17.98 -8.05
C TYR A 47 -19.96 17.76 -6.91
N GLU A 48 -19.58 18.85 -6.21
CA GLU A 48 -18.67 18.79 -5.08
C GLU A 48 -19.14 17.82 -3.98
N GLU A 49 -20.46 17.79 -3.73
CA GLU A 49 -21.09 16.88 -2.76
C GLU A 49 -20.99 15.40 -3.12
N ASN A 50 -20.72 15.08 -4.39
CA ASN A 50 -20.56 13.71 -4.90
C ASN A 50 -19.09 13.34 -5.12
N ALA A 51 -18.16 14.24 -4.80
CA ALA A 51 -16.73 13.96 -4.91
C ALA A 51 -16.23 13.08 -3.77
N VAL A 52 -15.35 12.15 -4.11
CA VAL A 52 -14.52 11.44 -3.15
C VAL A 52 -13.18 12.14 -3.10
N GLU A 53 -12.84 12.74 -1.97
CA GLU A 53 -11.66 13.59 -1.86
C GLU A 53 -10.79 13.26 -0.65
N ASP A 54 -9.52 13.64 -0.75
CA ASP A 54 -8.57 13.81 0.34
C ASP A 54 -7.69 15.05 0.05
N ASP A 55 -6.63 15.27 0.84
CA ASP A 55 -5.74 16.41 0.66
C ASP A 55 -5.03 16.46 -0.71
N THR A 56 -5.07 15.38 -1.48
CA THR A 56 -4.29 15.20 -2.73
C THR A 56 -5.10 14.84 -3.96
N HIS A 57 -6.33 14.34 -3.81
CA HIS A 57 -7.18 13.87 -4.89
C HIS A 57 -8.61 14.35 -4.75
N ILE A 58 -9.22 14.69 -5.90
CA ILE A 58 -10.66 14.90 -6.08
C ILE A 58 -11.11 13.93 -7.16
N LEU A 59 -11.97 12.98 -6.83
CA LEU A 59 -12.37 11.92 -7.74
C LEU A 59 -13.89 11.79 -7.82
N CYS A 60 -14.42 11.45 -9.01
CA CYS A 60 -15.80 10.97 -9.10
C CYS A 60 -15.89 9.55 -8.49
N ASN A 61 -17.09 9.17 -8.03
CA ASN A 61 -17.33 7.85 -7.44
C ASN A 61 -16.90 6.72 -8.39
N HIS A 62 -17.17 6.84 -9.70
CA HIS A 62 -16.80 5.82 -10.67
C HIS A 62 -15.28 5.61 -10.74
N CYS A 63 -14.49 6.70 -10.84
CA CYS A 63 -13.03 6.58 -10.87
C CYS A 63 -12.47 6.07 -9.56
N PHE A 64 -13.05 6.49 -8.43
CA PHE A 64 -12.63 5.99 -7.13
C PHE A 64 -12.85 4.47 -7.03
N ASP A 65 -14.04 3.98 -7.31
CA ASP A 65 -14.40 2.57 -7.19
C ASP A 65 -13.57 1.67 -8.11
N GLU A 66 -13.25 2.15 -9.32
CA GLU A 66 -12.53 1.36 -10.32
C GLU A 66 -11.01 1.36 -10.11
N TYR A 67 -10.42 2.53 -9.79
CA TYR A 67 -8.96 2.70 -9.85
C TYR A 67 -8.30 3.03 -8.52
N TYR A 68 -9.06 3.40 -7.48
CA TYR A 68 -8.49 3.85 -6.22
C TYR A 68 -9.00 3.06 -5.04
N VAL A 69 -8.33 3.26 -3.91
CA VAL A 69 -8.69 2.68 -2.61
C VAL A 69 -8.19 3.62 -1.51
N ARG A 70 -8.79 3.56 -0.33
CA ARG A 70 -8.25 4.27 0.83
C ARG A 70 -7.24 3.40 1.56
N CYS A 71 -6.16 4.02 2.02
CA CYS A 71 -5.24 3.38 2.96
C CYS A 71 -5.96 3.11 4.27
N ASP A 72 -5.91 1.88 4.75
CA ASP A 72 -6.63 1.45 5.97
C ASP A 72 -6.08 2.11 7.24
N ASP A 73 -4.81 2.50 7.26
CA ASP A 73 -4.21 3.20 8.40
C ASP A 73 -4.46 4.71 8.40
N CYS A 74 -4.12 5.41 7.29
CA CYS A 74 -4.14 6.87 7.27
C CYS A 74 -5.33 7.48 6.50
N GLY A 75 -6.15 6.67 5.83
CA GLY A 75 -7.32 7.10 5.07
C GLY A 75 -7.01 7.80 3.73
N ARG A 76 -5.74 7.99 3.37
CA ARG A 76 -5.32 8.62 2.11
C ARG A 76 -5.79 7.82 0.92
N ILE A 77 -6.22 8.50 -0.13
CA ILE A 77 -6.57 7.89 -1.41
C ILE A 77 -5.30 7.50 -2.15
N ILE A 78 -5.25 6.26 -2.62
CA ILE A 78 -4.13 5.68 -3.37
C ILE A 78 -4.64 4.94 -4.59
N HIS A 79 -3.90 5.02 -5.71
CA HIS A 79 -4.21 4.21 -6.89
C HIS A 79 -3.96 2.72 -6.57
N ARG A 80 -4.87 1.84 -6.98
CA ARG A 80 -4.79 0.38 -6.67
C ARG A 80 -3.48 -0.26 -7.10
N ASP A 81 -2.90 0.18 -8.23
CA ASP A 81 -1.61 -0.31 -8.73
C ASP A 81 -0.41 0.08 -7.85
N ARG A 82 -0.61 1.04 -6.93
CA ARG A 82 0.40 1.53 -5.99
C ARG A 82 0.09 1.21 -4.54
N ALA A 83 -1.02 0.51 -4.31
CA ALA A 83 -1.41 0.05 -2.99
C ALA A 83 -0.62 -1.23 -2.65
N TYR A 84 -0.23 -1.32 -1.40
CA TYR A 84 0.28 -2.55 -0.81
C TYR A 84 -0.89 -3.25 -0.12
N TRP A 85 -0.96 -4.57 -0.26
CA TRP A 85 -2.08 -5.37 0.24
C TRP A 85 -1.56 -6.42 1.21
N ASP A 86 -2.22 -6.57 2.35
CA ASP A 86 -1.93 -7.66 3.28
C ASP A 86 -2.74 -8.93 2.94
N GLY A 87 -2.58 -9.99 3.74
CA GLY A 87 -3.28 -11.25 3.55
C GLY A 87 -4.78 -11.21 3.82
N ASP A 88 -5.28 -10.11 4.40
CA ASP A 88 -6.69 -9.87 4.75
C ASP A 88 -7.36 -8.85 3.81
N ASP A 89 -6.74 -8.55 2.65
CA ASP A 89 -7.20 -7.59 1.64
C ASP A 89 -7.26 -6.11 2.14
N ASN A 90 -6.54 -5.75 3.19
CA ASN A 90 -6.39 -4.35 3.60
C ASN A 90 -5.36 -3.64 2.72
N ALA A 91 -5.65 -2.39 2.36
CA ALA A 91 -4.82 -1.59 1.47
C ALA A 91 -3.99 -0.56 2.23
N TYR A 92 -2.72 -0.43 1.89
CA TYR A 92 -1.81 0.51 2.55
C TYR A 92 -1.06 1.38 1.54
N CYS A 93 -0.86 2.66 1.87
CA CYS A 93 0.11 3.48 1.16
C CYS A 93 1.54 3.05 1.56
N VAL A 94 2.54 3.43 0.77
CA VAL A 94 3.94 3.03 1.02
C VAL A 94 4.41 3.36 2.43
N SER A 95 4.07 4.54 2.97
CA SER A 95 4.50 4.95 4.31
C SER A 95 3.87 4.10 5.42
N CYS A 96 2.56 3.84 5.31
CA CYS A 96 1.87 3.01 6.29
C CYS A 96 2.26 1.54 6.16
N TRP A 97 2.50 1.07 4.94
CA TRP A 97 3.01 -0.28 4.71
C TRP A 97 4.37 -0.49 5.38
N ASP A 98 5.29 0.47 5.21
CA ASP A 98 6.61 0.40 5.85
C ASP A 98 6.54 0.43 7.39
N GLU A 99 5.55 1.13 7.95
CA GLU A 99 5.31 1.17 9.40
C GLU A 99 4.54 -0.07 9.90
N HIS A 100 3.54 -0.53 9.13
CA HIS A 100 2.67 -1.65 9.49
C HIS A 100 3.40 -3.00 9.37
N CYS A 101 4.14 -3.16 8.30
CA CYS A 101 5.01 -4.31 8.07
C CYS A 101 6.41 -4.00 8.59
N ASN A 102 6.60 -4.02 9.91
CA ASN A 102 7.92 -3.96 10.50
C ASN A 102 8.65 -5.30 10.29
N ILE A 103 8.86 -5.63 9.00
CA ILE A 103 9.49 -6.88 8.55
C ILE A 103 10.96 -6.86 8.87
N ILE A 104 11.58 -5.67 8.74
CA ILE A 104 12.97 -5.42 9.11
C ILE A 104 12.96 -4.78 10.48
N HIS A 105 13.24 -5.57 11.50
CA HIS A 105 13.28 -5.09 12.87
C HIS A 105 14.51 -4.24 13.14
N GLU A 106 14.45 -3.43 14.19
CA GLU A 106 15.64 -2.73 14.69
C GLU A 106 16.66 -3.70 15.26
N TYR A 107 17.92 -3.28 15.31
CA TYR A 107 19.05 -4.07 15.87
C TYR A 107 18.76 -4.69 17.25
N SER A 108 18.05 -3.96 18.12
CA SER A 108 17.71 -4.38 19.48
C SER A 108 16.59 -5.41 19.57
N TYR A 109 15.95 -5.76 18.46
CA TYR A 109 14.82 -6.68 18.43
C TYR A 109 15.22 -8.08 18.92
N THR A 110 14.42 -8.62 19.83
CA THR A 110 14.57 -9.98 20.37
C THR A 110 13.19 -10.63 20.42
N PRO A 111 12.87 -11.55 19.49
CA PRO A 111 11.60 -12.23 19.47
C PRO A 111 11.50 -13.29 20.57
N ASP A 112 10.30 -13.78 20.81
CA ASP A 112 10.10 -15.03 21.52
C ASP A 112 10.76 -16.18 20.74
N LEU A 113 11.58 -16.98 21.41
CA LEU A 113 12.36 -18.02 20.74
C LEU A 113 11.50 -19.24 20.41
N VAL A 114 11.47 -19.62 19.14
CA VAL A 114 10.89 -20.86 18.64
C VAL A 114 12.02 -21.89 18.44
N PHE A 115 11.92 -23.06 19.06
CA PHE A 115 12.94 -24.10 18.95
C PHE A 115 12.53 -25.17 17.93
N HIS A 116 13.34 -25.34 16.88
CA HIS A 116 13.06 -26.28 15.79
C HIS A 116 13.92 -27.53 15.84
N GLY A 117 13.29 -28.67 15.53
CA GLY A 117 13.93 -29.98 15.55
C GLY A 117 13.90 -30.64 16.93
N LYS A 118 14.21 -31.94 16.95
CA LYS A 118 14.21 -32.79 18.16
C LYS A 118 15.61 -33.03 18.60
N GLY A 119 16.00 -32.52 19.77
CA GLY A 119 17.36 -32.72 20.29
C GLY A 119 17.64 -31.88 21.53
N LEU A 120 18.82 -32.03 22.08
CA LEU A 120 19.27 -31.29 23.29
C LEU A 120 20.08 -30.02 22.91
N ARG A 121 20.55 -29.92 21.69
CA ARG A 121 21.39 -28.81 21.24
C ARG A 121 20.74 -28.09 20.08
N HIS A 122 20.51 -26.82 20.30
CA HIS A 122 20.01 -25.90 19.30
C HIS A 122 20.97 -24.72 19.18
N PHE A 123 21.13 -24.19 18.00
CA PHE A 123 21.91 -22.98 17.73
C PHE A 123 21.19 -22.11 16.67
N GLY A 124 21.39 -20.82 16.76
CA GLY A 124 20.97 -19.86 15.73
C GLY A 124 22.11 -19.60 14.75
N VAL A 125 21.78 -19.12 13.59
CA VAL A 125 22.72 -18.61 12.58
C VAL A 125 22.33 -17.17 12.30
N GLU A 126 23.31 -16.31 12.24
CA GLU A 126 23.20 -14.93 11.78
C GLU A 126 23.91 -14.83 10.43
N LEU A 127 23.20 -14.29 9.45
CA LEU A 127 23.72 -14.10 8.10
C LEU A 127 23.59 -12.62 7.72
N GLU A 128 24.71 -11.99 7.55
CA GLU A 128 24.82 -10.59 7.13
C GLU A 128 24.83 -10.50 5.60
N ILE A 129 23.99 -9.62 5.03
CA ILE A 129 23.88 -9.34 3.61
C ILE A 129 24.12 -7.85 3.40
N ASP A 130 25.33 -7.47 2.99
CA ASP A 130 25.76 -6.06 2.94
C ASP A 130 25.13 -5.31 1.76
N ASP A 131 25.00 -5.81 0.61
CA ASP A 131 24.42 -5.11 -0.56
C ASP A 131 22.89 -5.37 -0.75
N GLY A 132 22.21 -5.89 0.24
CA GLY A 132 20.78 -6.28 0.15
C GLY A 132 19.79 -5.11 0.17
N GLY A 133 20.23 -3.95 0.65
CA GLY A 133 19.38 -2.79 0.94
C GLY A 133 18.38 -3.06 2.06
N THR A 134 17.86 -2.00 2.68
CA THR A 134 16.83 -2.07 3.72
C THR A 134 15.43 -1.96 3.12
N VAL A 135 15.10 -2.83 2.14
CA VAL A 135 13.85 -2.78 1.41
C VAL A 135 12.90 -3.87 1.89
N ASN A 136 11.79 -3.49 2.51
CA ASN A 136 10.79 -4.42 3.04
C ASN A 136 10.31 -5.47 2.01
N SER A 137 10.14 -5.11 0.75
CA SER A 137 9.71 -6.05 -0.30
C SER A 137 10.72 -7.18 -0.58
N ASN A 138 12.01 -6.93 -0.39
CA ASN A 138 13.04 -7.96 -0.51
C ASN A 138 13.09 -8.82 0.75
N ALA A 139 12.99 -8.19 1.92
CA ALA A 139 12.89 -8.89 3.20
C ALA A 139 11.67 -9.83 3.22
N GLN A 140 10.51 -9.36 2.73
CA GLN A 140 9.30 -10.18 2.65
C GLN A 140 9.51 -11.42 1.78
N LYS A 141 10.11 -11.30 0.60
CA LYS A 141 10.41 -12.46 -0.26
C LYS A 141 11.28 -13.49 0.43
N LEU A 142 12.28 -13.03 1.21
CA LEU A 142 13.13 -13.93 1.98
C LEU A 142 12.35 -14.65 3.08
N LEU A 143 11.47 -13.92 3.79
CA LEU A 143 10.60 -14.50 4.81
C LEU A 143 9.59 -15.49 4.21
N ASP A 144 8.96 -15.16 3.07
CA ASP A 144 8.01 -16.05 2.37
C ASP A 144 8.66 -17.38 1.99
N ILE A 145 9.94 -17.37 1.64
CA ILE A 145 10.71 -18.59 1.34
C ILE A 145 11.07 -19.33 2.63
N ALA A 146 11.66 -18.61 3.58
CA ALA A 146 12.24 -19.21 4.77
C ALA A 146 11.19 -19.69 5.78
N ASN A 147 10.09 -18.94 5.92
CA ASN A 147 9.04 -19.14 6.91
C ASN A 147 7.78 -19.82 6.35
N LYS A 148 7.84 -20.37 5.14
CA LYS A 148 6.71 -20.98 4.45
C LYS A 148 5.94 -22.01 5.29
N ASP A 149 6.65 -22.87 5.99
CA ASP A 149 6.08 -23.98 6.76
C ASP A 149 6.22 -23.80 8.28
N ALA A 150 7.09 -22.90 8.73
CA ALA A 150 7.34 -22.59 10.13
C ALA A 150 8.05 -21.24 10.23
N GLU A 151 7.95 -20.56 11.37
CA GLU A 151 8.70 -19.34 11.68
C GLU A 151 10.18 -19.69 11.95
N ASN A 152 10.96 -19.75 10.87
CA ASN A 152 12.35 -20.19 10.90
C ASN A 152 13.35 -19.08 11.19
N LEU A 153 13.09 -17.87 10.66
CA LEU A 153 13.98 -16.72 10.83
C LEU A 153 13.21 -15.40 10.87
N TYR A 154 13.89 -14.40 11.34
CA TYR A 154 13.48 -13.01 11.30
C TYR A 154 14.60 -12.14 10.71
N ILE A 155 14.28 -10.92 10.32
CA ILE A 155 15.20 -9.98 9.68
C ILE A 155 15.32 -8.74 10.54
N LYS A 156 16.54 -8.26 10.76
CA LYS A 156 16.80 -7.01 11.47
C LYS A 156 17.91 -6.20 10.78
N THR A 157 18.04 -4.94 11.16
CA THR A 157 19.16 -4.10 10.77
C THR A 157 20.38 -4.44 11.63
N ASP A 158 21.58 -4.37 11.06
CA ASP A 158 22.84 -4.42 11.80
C ASP A 158 23.60 -3.09 11.61
N GLY A 159 24.06 -2.52 12.72
CA GLY A 159 24.79 -1.25 12.69
C GLY A 159 26.22 -1.35 12.14
N SER A 160 26.71 -2.55 11.84
CA SER A 160 28.00 -2.79 11.18
C SER A 160 27.89 -2.78 9.66
N LEU A 161 26.65 -2.87 9.11
CA LEU A 161 26.38 -2.86 7.69
C LEU A 161 25.96 -1.43 7.23
N ASP A 162 26.48 -0.97 6.10
CA ASP A 162 26.15 0.36 5.55
C ASP A 162 24.72 0.41 4.98
N GLU A 163 24.31 -0.60 4.20
CA GLU A 163 22.97 -0.75 3.60
C GLU A 163 22.54 -2.23 3.57
N GLY A 164 22.71 -2.95 4.66
CA GLY A 164 22.50 -4.39 4.71
C GLY A 164 21.41 -4.85 5.67
N LEU A 165 21.11 -6.13 5.56
CA LEU A 165 20.17 -6.85 6.39
C LEU A 165 20.87 -7.99 7.13
N GLU A 166 20.47 -8.24 8.35
CA GLU A 166 20.86 -9.42 9.11
C GLU A 166 19.68 -10.40 9.18
N LEU A 167 19.87 -11.61 8.62
CA LEU A 167 18.93 -12.70 8.75
C LEU A 167 19.31 -13.53 9.98
N VAL A 168 18.42 -13.64 10.94
CA VAL A 168 18.65 -14.35 12.19
C VAL A 168 17.71 -15.54 12.29
N THR A 169 18.24 -16.76 12.41
CA THR A 169 17.38 -17.93 12.59
C THR A 169 16.96 -18.10 14.04
N HIS A 170 15.76 -18.62 14.25
CA HIS A 170 15.40 -19.21 15.53
C HIS A 170 16.33 -20.39 15.85
N PRO A 171 16.49 -20.77 17.14
CA PRO A 171 17.34 -21.87 17.50
C PRO A 171 16.89 -23.20 16.90
N MET A 172 17.75 -23.86 16.13
CA MET A 172 17.46 -25.11 15.43
C MET A 172 18.49 -26.19 15.74
N THR A 173 18.09 -27.47 15.65
CA THR A 173 19.06 -28.57 15.66
C THR A 173 19.82 -28.59 14.33
N LEU A 174 21.03 -29.20 14.35
CA LEU A 174 21.80 -29.38 13.12
C LEU A 174 21.02 -30.14 12.04
N GLU A 175 20.26 -31.15 12.44
CA GLU A 175 19.44 -31.95 11.53
C GLU A 175 18.36 -31.08 10.85
N TYR A 176 17.72 -30.18 11.60
CA TYR A 176 16.73 -29.25 11.04
C TYR A 176 17.38 -28.26 10.08
N HIS A 177 18.53 -27.67 10.43
CA HIS A 177 19.28 -26.80 9.52
C HIS A 177 19.63 -27.47 8.18
N LEU A 178 19.96 -28.77 8.21
CA LEU A 178 20.40 -29.48 7.00
C LEU A 178 19.27 -30.01 6.13
N ASN A 179 18.14 -30.36 6.72
CA ASN A 179 17.09 -31.09 6.01
C ASN A 179 15.79 -30.29 5.82
N GLU A 180 15.46 -29.37 6.74
CA GLU A 180 14.17 -28.66 6.73
C GLU A 180 14.32 -27.20 6.35
N MET A 181 15.44 -26.55 6.74
CA MET A 181 15.65 -25.15 6.39
C MET A 181 15.95 -24.99 4.89
N PRO A 182 15.21 -24.11 4.14
CA PRO A 182 15.36 -23.98 2.69
C PRO A 182 16.56 -23.09 2.29
N TRP A 183 17.75 -23.36 2.83
CA TRP A 183 18.94 -22.54 2.58
C TRP A 183 19.29 -22.34 1.11
N ALA A 184 19.04 -23.35 0.26
CA ALA A 184 19.37 -23.25 -1.15
C ALA A 184 18.50 -22.22 -1.89
N GLU A 185 17.27 -21.98 -1.42
CA GLU A 185 16.36 -20.98 -1.96
C GLU A 185 16.61 -19.61 -1.34
N VAL A 186 16.88 -19.54 -0.02
CA VAL A 186 17.17 -18.30 0.72
C VAL A 186 18.45 -17.62 0.23
N LEU A 187 19.47 -18.43 -0.16
CA LEU A 187 20.80 -17.94 -0.58
C LEU A 187 20.92 -17.71 -2.10
N ARG A 188 19.84 -17.69 -2.85
CA ARG A 188 19.84 -17.39 -4.30
C ARG A 188 19.46 -15.95 -4.61
#